data_4eb3cd8857ffc93aeee6bf640cd2aa4c
#
_entry.id   4eb3cd8857ffc93aeee6bf640cd2aa4c
#
_cell.length_a   1.000
_cell.length_b   1.000
_cell.length_c   1.000
_cell.angle_alpha   90.00
_cell.angle_beta   90.00
_cell.angle_gamma   90.00
#
_symmetry.space_group_name_H-M   'P 1'
#
loop_
_entity.id
_entity.type
_entity.pdbx_description
1 polymer ?
#
loop_
_entity_poly.entity_id
_entity_poly.type
_entity_poly.pdbx_seq_one_letter_code
_entity_poly.pdbx_strand_id
1 'polypeptide(L)'
;MPTPTKGARMGGSPAHQRHMLANLASALFEHGKITTTEARARRLRPYAEKLITFAKRGDMHARRQVLTVVTDKGIVHNLFTEIGPAMADRPGGYTRITKIGHRKGDAAPMAVIELEIGRAHV
;
A
#
# COMPACT_ATOMS: atom_id res chain seq x y z
N MET A 1 -34.21 -3.96 3.44
CA MET A 1 -33.11 -3.35 4.19
C MET A 1 -31.76 -3.80 3.61
N PRO A 2 -30.87 -2.86 3.40
CA PRO A 2 -29.55 -3.25 2.93
C PRO A 2 -28.82 -4.13 3.96
N THR A 3 -28.07 -5.10 3.46
CA THR A 3 -27.29 -5.97 4.32
C THR A 3 -26.17 -5.16 4.96
N PRO A 4 -25.94 -5.29 6.27
CA PRO A 4 -24.82 -4.60 6.90
C PRO A 4 -23.49 -4.97 6.26
N THR A 5 -22.61 -4.00 6.11
CA THR A 5 -21.28 -4.22 5.58
C THR A 5 -20.47 -5.06 6.54
N LYS A 6 -19.87 -6.14 6.05
CA LYS A 6 -19.02 -7.01 6.86
C LYS A 6 -17.55 -6.69 6.59
N GLY A 7 -16.77 -6.60 7.65
CA GLY A 7 -15.33 -6.36 7.56
C GLY A 7 -14.97 -4.92 7.26
N ALA A 8 -13.73 -4.69 6.88
CA ALA A 8 -13.15 -3.36 6.68
C ALA A 8 -13.43 -2.81 5.28
N ARG A 9 -14.69 -2.68 4.95
CA ARG A 9 -15.10 -2.13 3.66
C ARG A 9 -15.05 -0.60 3.69
N MET A 10 -14.58 0.00 2.61
CA MET A 10 -14.39 1.45 2.53
C MET A 10 -15.46 2.13 1.68
N GLY A 11 -16.70 1.66 1.81
CA GLY A 11 -17.86 2.34 1.23
C GLY A 11 -18.02 2.23 -0.27
N GLY A 12 -17.55 1.19 -0.90
CA GLY A 12 -17.72 0.98 -2.34
C GLY A 12 -17.95 -0.47 -2.69
N SER A 13 -18.15 -0.75 -3.97
CA SER A 13 -18.23 -2.12 -4.46
C SER A 13 -16.85 -2.79 -4.31
N PRO A 14 -16.78 -4.13 -4.37
CA PRO A 14 -15.48 -4.81 -4.37
C PRO A 14 -14.54 -4.35 -5.48
N ALA A 15 -15.07 -4.07 -6.67
CA ALA A 15 -14.27 -3.55 -7.78
C ALA A 15 -13.72 -2.16 -7.46
N HIS A 16 -14.55 -1.29 -6.89
CA HIS A 16 -14.15 0.04 -6.50
C HIS A 16 -13.05 0.00 -5.43
N GLN A 17 -13.18 -0.90 -4.45
CA GLN A 17 -12.16 -1.07 -3.41
C GLN A 17 -10.83 -1.54 -3.99
N ARG A 18 -10.86 -2.49 -4.93
CA ARG A 18 -9.62 -2.94 -5.59
C ARG A 18 -8.93 -1.81 -6.34
N HIS A 19 -9.70 -0.99 -7.04
CA HIS A 19 -9.17 0.19 -7.73
C HIS A 19 -8.55 1.18 -6.75
N MET A 20 -9.25 1.47 -5.66
CA MET A 20 -8.77 2.39 -4.65
C MET A 20 -7.46 1.90 -4.03
N LEU A 21 -7.40 0.62 -3.64
CA LEU A 21 -6.20 0.05 -3.05
C LEU A 21 -5.03 0.02 -4.02
N ALA A 22 -5.30 -0.29 -5.30
CA ALA A 22 -4.28 -0.28 -6.33
C ALA A 22 -3.69 1.14 -6.50
N ASN A 23 -4.54 2.15 -6.53
CA ASN A 23 -4.10 3.54 -6.66
C ASN A 23 -3.30 3.99 -5.43
N LEU A 24 -3.75 3.63 -4.24
CA LEU A 24 -3.03 3.97 -3.00
C LEU A 24 -1.67 3.27 -2.95
N ALA A 25 -1.61 2.00 -3.34
CA ALA A 25 -0.35 1.26 -3.38
C ALA A 25 0.62 1.87 -4.39
N SER A 26 0.13 2.25 -5.56
CA SER A 26 0.94 2.90 -6.59
C SER A 26 1.54 4.20 -6.07
N ALA A 27 0.73 5.02 -5.42
CA ALA A 27 1.18 6.28 -4.84
C ALA A 27 2.21 6.04 -3.73
N LEU A 28 1.98 5.03 -2.90
CA LEU A 28 2.92 4.69 -1.82
C LEU A 28 4.28 4.29 -2.38
N PHE A 29 4.31 3.45 -3.41
CA PHE A 29 5.56 3.01 -4.02
C PHE A 29 6.25 4.13 -4.79
N GLU A 30 5.50 5.04 -5.37
CA GLU A 30 6.06 6.18 -6.09
C GLU A 30 6.69 7.21 -5.15
N HIS A 31 6.00 7.54 -4.07
CA HIS A 31 6.40 8.64 -3.18
C HIS A 31 7.09 8.18 -1.89
N GLY A 32 7.01 6.91 -1.55
CA GLY A 32 7.59 6.38 -0.31
C GLY A 32 6.70 6.56 0.92
N LYS A 33 5.80 7.52 0.90
CA LYS A 33 4.81 7.74 1.96
C LYS A 33 3.63 8.52 1.40
N ILE A 34 2.46 8.26 1.99
CA ILE A 34 1.24 9.00 1.62
C ILE A 34 0.44 9.30 2.88
N THR A 35 -0.34 10.39 2.82
CA THR A 35 -1.28 10.75 3.86
C THR A 35 -2.68 10.36 3.40
N THR A 36 -3.40 9.63 4.24
CA THR A 36 -4.74 9.18 3.93
C THR A 36 -5.54 9.01 5.22
N THR A 37 -6.78 8.55 5.15
CA THR A 37 -7.53 8.23 6.35
C THR A 37 -6.93 7.01 7.04
N GLU A 38 -7.07 6.93 8.36
CA GLU A 38 -6.57 5.79 9.12
C GLU A 38 -7.17 4.48 8.63
N ALA A 39 -8.47 4.47 8.30
CA ALA A 39 -9.13 3.27 7.79
C ALA A 39 -8.51 2.79 6.47
N ARG A 40 -8.23 3.70 5.56
CA ARG A 40 -7.60 3.37 4.29
C ARG A 40 -6.16 2.89 4.48
N ALA A 41 -5.42 3.53 5.37
CA ALA A 41 -4.06 3.12 5.67
C ALA A 41 -4.01 1.70 6.22
N ARG A 42 -4.90 1.37 7.14
CA ARG A 42 -5.00 0.02 7.71
C ARG A 42 -5.37 -1.02 6.66
N ARG A 43 -6.25 -0.66 5.73
CA ARG A 43 -6.64 -1.58 4.66
C ARG A 43 -5.55 -1.74 3.62
N LEU A 44 -4.81 -0.67 3.35
CA LEU A 44 -3.72 -0.68 2.39
C LEU A 44 -2.53 -1.51 2.87
N ARG A 45 -2.22 -1.47 4.16
CA ARG A 45 -1.02 -2.09 4.71
C ARG A 45 -0.82 -3.55 4.28
N PRO A 46 -1.76 -4.48 4.53
CA PRO A 46 -1.55 -5.87 4.13
C PRO A 46 -1.46 -6.03 2.61
N TYR A 47 -2.18 -5.22 1.88
CA TYR A 47 -2.19 -5.22 0.43
C TYR A 47 -0.82 -4.81 -0.13
N ALA A 48 -0.28 -3.70 0.36
CA ALA A 48 1.03 -3.21 -0.07
C ALA A 48 2.15 -4.17 0.34
N GLU A 49 2.06 -4.74 1.54
CA GLU A 49 3.07 -5.69 2.02
C GLU A 49 3.10 -6.95 1.18
N LYS A 50 1.95 -7.40 0.71
CA LYS A 50 1.88 -8.55 -0.21
C LYS A 50 2.60 -8.25 -1.52
N LEU A 51 2.42 -7.04 -2.07
CA LEU A 51 3.11 -6.63 -3.29
C LEU A 51 4.62 -6.53 -3.08
N ILE A 52 5.06 -6.05 -1.93
CA ILE A 52 6.48 -6.00 -1.59
C ILE A 52 7.05 -7.42 -1.48
N THR A 53 6.30 -8.36 -0.92
CA THR A 53 6.72 -9.75 -0.85
C THR A 53 6.97 -10.32 -2.25
N PHE A 54 6.09 -10.03 -3.21
CA PHE A 54 6.32 -10.42 -4.60
C PHE A 54 7.59 -9.77 -5.15
N ALA A 55 7.83 -8.50 -4.85
CA ALA A 55 9.02 -7.79 -5.32
C ALA A 55 10.31 -8.38 -4.74
N LYS A 56 10.27 -8.86 -3.50
CA LYS A 56 11.41 -9.53 -2.87
C LYS A 56 11.74 -10.85 -3.57
N ARG A 57 10.73 -11.59 -4.03
CA ARG A 57 10.95 -12.79 -4.81
C ARG A 57 11.65 -12.47 -6.12
N GLY A 58 11.24 -11.38 -6.76
CA GLY A 58 11.92 -10.83 -7.92
C GLY A 58 11.79 -11.61 -9.22
N ASP A 59 11.07 -12.73 -9.23
CA ASP A 59 10.94 -13.55 -10.43
C ASP A 59 9.90 -12.99 -11.40
N MET A 60 9.90 -13.53 -12.61
CA MET A 60 9.01 -13.10 -13.69
C MET A 60 7.54 -13.31 -13.33
N HIS A 61 7.23 -14.41 -12.65
CA HIS A 61 5.87 -14.74 -12.24
C HIS A 61 5.36 -13.70 -11.22
N ALA A 62 6.19 -13.36 -10.23
CA ALA A 62 5.85 -12.35 -9.23
C ALA A 62 5.64 -11.00 -9.90
N ARG A 63 6.50 -10.63 -10.86
CA ARG A 63 6.37 -9.36 -11.56
C ARG A 63 5.06 -9.29 -12.36
N ARG A 64 4.66 -10.38 -12.99
CA ARG A 64 3.38 -10.44 -13.71
C ARG A 64 2.19 -10.28 -12.76
N GLN A 65 2.26 -10.88 -11.56
CA GLN A 65 1.22 -10.73 -10.56
C GLN A 65 1.07 -9.27 -10.13
N VAL A 66 2.17 -8.58 -9.90
CA VAL A 66 2.14 -7.17 -9.51
C VAL A 66 1.58 -6.30 -10.64
N LEU A 67 1.95 -6.59 -11.89
CA LEU A 67 1.45 -5.82 -13.05
C LEU A 67 -0.06 -5.92 -13.25
N THR A 68 -0.71 -6.96 -12.73
CA THR A 68 -2.18 -7.04 -12.78
C THR A 68 -2.85 -6.02 -11.87
N VAL A 69 -2.12 -5.46 -10.91
CA VAL A 69 -2.61 -4.54 -9.90
C VAL A 69 -2.06 -3.14 -10.12
N VAL A 70 -0.74 -3.02 -10.20
CA VAL A 70 -0.04 -1.76 -10.45
C VAL A 70 0.31 -1.74 -11.93
N THR A 71 -0.44 -0.97 -12.69
CA THR A 71 -0.32 -0.97 -14.15
C THR A 71 0.80 -0.06 -14.67
N ASP A 72 1.32 0.84 -13.87
CA ASP A 72 2.43 1.72 -14.26
C ASP A 72 3.74 0.94 -14.23
N LYS A 73 4.33 0.74 -15.39
CA LYS A 73 5.55 -0.04 -15.53
C LYS A 73 6.74 0.59 -14.82
N GLY A 74 6.80 1.91 -14.77
CA GLY A 74 7.87 2.62 -14.06
C GLY A 74 7.84 2.37 -12.57
N ILE A 75 6.63 2.38 -11.97
CA ILE A 75 6.45 2.09 -10.55
C ILE A 75 6.82 0.63 -10.27
N VAL A 76 6.39 -0.31 -11.11
CA VAL A 76 6.72 -1.73 -10.96
C VAL A 76 8.23 -1.94 -11.08
N HIS A 77 8.86 -1.29 -12.04
CA HIS A 77 10.32 -1.37 -12.19
C HIS A 77 11.03 -0.92 -10.92
N ASN A 78 10.61 0.23 -10.37
CA ASN A 78 11.19 0.74 -9.12
C ASN A 78 10.93 -0.20 -7.95
N LEU A 79 9.73 -0.78 -7.88
CA LEU A 79 9.38 -1.73 -6.84
C LEU A 79 10.33 -2.94 -6.85
N PHE A 80 10.63 -3.48 -8.03
CA PHE A 80 11.47 -4.67 -8.16
C PHE A 80 12.97 -4.37 -8.10
N THR A 81 13.40 -3.18 -8.51
CA THR A 81 14.83 -2.85 -8.54
C THR A 81 15.32 -2.13 -7.29
N GLU A 82 14.46 -1.37 -6.62
CA GLU A 82 14.82 -0.56 -5.46
C GLU A 82 14.18 -1.05 -4.16
N ILE A 83 12.86 -1.14 -4.16
CA ILE A 83 12.10 -1.42 -2.93
C ILE A 83 12.28 -2.86 -2.48
N GLY A 84 12.09 -3.82 -3.37
CA GLY A 84 12.25 -5.24 -3.05
C GLY A 84 13.62 -5.56 -2.48
N PRO A 85 14.70 -5.20 -3.19
CA PRO A 85 16.05 -5.43 -2.67
C PRO A 85 16.34 -4.74 -1.34
N ALA A 86 15.83 -3.53 -1.13
CA ALA A 86 16.01 -2.80 0.13
C ALA A 86 15.34 -3.50 1.31
N MET A 87 14.29 -4.28 1.04
CA MET A 87 13.54 -5.02 2.06
C MET A 87 13.97 -6.49 2.16
N ALA A 88 15.00 -6.90 1.44
CA ALA A 88 15.37 -8.31 1.30
C ALA A 88 15.58 -9.04 2.63
N ASP A 89 16.19 -8.36 3.60
CA ASP A 89 16.50 -8.95 4.91
C ASP A 89 15.37 -8.80 5.93
N ARG A 90 14.28 -8.17 5.55
CA ARG A 90 13.18 -7.91 6.47
C ARG A 90 12.05 -8.93 6.22
N PRO A 91 11.68 -9.73 7.22
CA PRO A 91 10.69 -10.80 7.02
C PRO A 91 9.23 -10.32 6.97
N GLY A 92 9.01 -9.03 7.14
CA GLY A 92 7.69 -8.39 7.15
C GLY A 92 7.81 -7.01 7.75
N GLY A 93 6.69 -6.34 8.00
CA GLY A 93 6.71 -5.02 8.57
C GLY A 93 7.37 -3.99 7.67
N TYR A 94 7.07 -4.06 6.38
CA TYR A 94 7.66 -3.17 5.38
C TYR A 94 7.08 -1.76 5.42
N THR A 95 5.98 -1.57 6.11
CA THR A 95 5.28 -0.29 6.19
C THR A 95 5.06 0.11 7.64
N ARG A 96 4.94 1.43 7.86
CA ARG A 96 4.60 1.98 9.16
C ARG A 96 3.42 2.93 8.99
N ILE A 97 2.47 2.86 9.92
CA ILE A 97 1.33 3.77 9.99
C ILE A 97 1.50 4.66 11.21
N THR A 98 1.46 5.98 11.00
CA THR A 98 1.54 6.97 12.07
C THR A 98 0.27 7.81 12.04
N LYS A 99 -0.45 7.84 13.17
CA LYS A 99 -1.65 8.65 13.30
C LYS A 99 -1.26 10.12 13.41
N ILE A 100 -1.99 10.99 12.70
CA ILE A 100 -1.65 12.42 12.67
C ILE A 100 -2.80 13.33 13.11
N GLY A 101 -3.88 12.75 13.65
CA GLY A 101 -5.02 13.52 14.15
C GLY A 101 -6.20 13.46 13.20
N HIS A 102 -7.08 14.44 13.32
CA HIS A 102 -8.33 14.45 12.57
C HIS A 102 -8.31 15.49 11.47
N ARG A 103 -8.97 15.16 10.37
CA ARG A 103 -9.06 16.04 9.22
C ARG A 103 -10.01 17.18 9.53
N LYS A 104 -9.64 18.38 9.09
CA LYS A 104 -10.49 19.55 9.21
C LYS A 104 -11.73 19.36 8.33
N GLY A 105 -12.88 19.68 8.85
CA GLY A 105 -14.15 19.54 8.14
C GLY A 105 -14.96 18.36 8.65
N ASP A 106 -14.63 17.14 8.25
CA ASP A 106 -15.39 15.93 8.63
C ASP A 106 -14.81 15.21 9.86
N ALA A 107 -13.70 15.70 10.40
CA ALA A 107 -13.03 15.10 11.56
C ALA A 107 -12.60 13.64 11.37
N ALA A 108 -12.41 13.20 10.13
CA ALA A 108 -11.95 11.84 9.86
C ALA A 108 -10.56 11.62 10.44
N PRO A 109 -10.31 10.48 11.13
CA PRO A 109 -8.96 10.17 11.62
C PRO A 109 -8.00 9.99 10.43
N MET A 110 -6.88 10.69 10.47
CA MET A 110 -5.89 10.67 9.40
C MET A 110 -4.61 9.98 9.85
N ALA A 111 -3.89 9.41 8.89
CA ALA A 111 -2.64 8.73 9.14
C ALA A 111 -1.70 8.88 7.95
N VAL A 112 -0.41 8.74 8.23
CA VAL A 112 0.62 8.59 7.22
C VAL A 112 1.01 7.12 7.19
N ILE A 113 0.99 6.51 6.01
CA ILE A 113 1.59 5.20 5.79
C ILE A 113 2.86 5.40 4.98
N GLU A 114 3.96 4.80 5.42
CA GLU A 114 5.25 4.97 4.78
C GLU A 114 6.01 3.65 4.69
N LEU A 115 6.89 3.58 3.70
CA LEU A 115 7.80 2.44 3.56
C LEU A 115 8.96 2.62 4.53
N GLU A 116 9.40 1.51 5.14
CA GLU A 116 10.49 1.52 6.11
C GLU A 116 11.88 1.68 5.48
N ILE A 117 11.95 1.77 4.16
CA ILE A 117 13.21 1.87 3.40
C ILE A 117 14.06 3.06 3.82
N GLY A 118 13.44 4.23 3.96
CA GLY A 118 14.15 5.47 4.20
C GLY A 118 15.02 5.46 5.44
N ARG A 119 14.72 4.60 6.39
CA ARG A 119 15.48 4.51 7.63
C ARG A 119 16.70 3.63 7.51
N ALA A 120 16.67 2.68 6.60
CA ALA A 120 17.77 1.76 6.41
C ALA A 120 18.97 2.43 5.72
N HIS A 121 18.72 3.57 5.09
CA HIS A 121 19.73 4.28 4.30
C HIS A 121 20.23 5.57 4.93
N VAL A 122 19.86 5.83 6.15
CA VAL A 122 20.30 7.01 6.86
C VAL A 122 21.66 6.81 7.52
#